data_e420d43ebdff9ac5c9d5dd0789b1476e
#
_entry.id   e420d43ebdff9ac5c9d5dd0789b1476e
#
_cell.length_a   1.000
_cell.length_b   1.000
_cell.length_c   1.000
_cell.angle_alpha   90.00
_cell.angle_beta   90.00
_cell.angle_gamma   90.00
#
_symmetry.space_group_name_H-M   'P 1'
#
loop_
_entity.id
_entity.type
_entity.pdbx_description
1 polymer ?
#
loop_
_entity_poly.entity_id
_entity_poly.type
_entity_poly.pdbx_seq_one_letter_code
_entity_poly.pdbx_strand_id
1 'polypeptide(L)'
;MHRTCPAALALLLLLAGCAGSVLGPPAPSRPNPRALIDSYLIARGMAFGYGRSGRAGPAEIGQLIQYDRAAMLAVADAMLEPGRAHTLQAQSAVTAMLRYTGDQDLSGMPAPDALSR
;
A
#
# COMPACT_ATOMS: atom_id res chain seq x y z
N MET A 1 -20.60 -13.81 50.25
CA MET A 1 -21.57 -13.35 49.25
C MET A 1 -20.83 -12.46 48.23
N HIS A 2 -20.26 -13.07 47.20
CA HIS A 2 -19.56 -12.35 46.14
C HIS A 2 -20.55 -12.04 45.00
N ARG A 3 -21.00 -10.80 44.95
CA ARG A 3 -21.78 -10.27 43.82
C ARG A 3 -20.79 -10.01 42.66
N THR A 4 -20.54 -11.04 41.86
CA THR A 4 -19.78 -10.89 40.59
C THR A 4 -20.63 -10.05 39.64
N CYS A 5 -20.10 -8.86 39.30
CA CYS A 5 -20.72 -7.93 38.37
C CYS A 5 -20.82 -8.58 36.97
N PRO A 6 -22.00 -8.80 36.40
CA PRO A 6 -22.17 -9.37 35.07
C PRO A 6 -21.67 -8.45 33.96
N ALA A 7 -21.40 -7.19 34.27
CA ALA A 7 -20.86 -6.21 33.32
C ALA A 7 -19.40 -6.48 32.89
N ALA A 8 -18.60 -7.09 33.76
CA ALA A 8 -17.20 -7.42 33.45
C ALA A 8 -17.07 -8.59 32.47
N LEU A 9 -18.01 -9.53 32.52
CA LEU A 9 -18.01 -10.71 31.63
C LEU A 9 -18.44 -10.33 30.20
N ALA A 10 -19.31 -9.34 30.04
CA ALA A 10 -19.78 -8.87 28.74
C ALA A 10 -18.69 -8.10 27.96
N LEU A 11 -17.79 -7.40 28.65
CA LEU A 11 -16.71 -6.64 28.03
C LEU A 11 -15.59 -7.55 27.49
N LEU A 12 -15.37 -8.71 28.13
CA LEU A 12 -14.35 -9.69 27.69
C LEU A 12 -14.76 -10.44 26.42
N LEU A 13 -16.06 -10.57 26.14
CA LEU A 13 -16.56 -11.24 24.93
C LEU A 13 -16.49 -10.38 23.67
N LEU A 14 -16.37 -9.06 23.81
CA LEU A 14 -16.26 -8.13 22.68
C LEU A 14 -14.83 -8.03 22.09
N LEU A 15 -13.80 -8.43 22.84
CA LEU A 15 -12.40 -8.44 22.36
C LEU A 15 -11.99 -9.73 21.65
N ALA A 16 -12.78 -10.78 21.68
CA ALA A 16 -12.49 -12.06 21.03
C ALA A 16 -12.84 -12.10 19.53
N GLY A 17 -13.41 -11.02 18.98
CA GLY A 17 -13.94 -10.98 17.61
C GLY A 17 -12.92 -10.80 16.49
N CYS A 18 -11.66 -10.49 16.77
CA CYS A 18 -10.64 -10.21 15.74
C CYS A 18 -9.58 -11.32 15.52
N ALA A 19 -9.70 -12.46 16.19
CA ALA A 19 -8.77 -13.60 16.02
C ALA A 19 -9.34 -14.72 15.14
N GLY A 20 -10.26 -14.38 14.24
CA GLY A 20 -10.92 -15.31 13.32
C GLY A 20 -10.13 -15.48 12.02
N SER A 21 -9.48 -16.64 11.90
CA SER A 21 -9.18 -17.33 10.63
C SER A 21 -8.03 -16.82 9.76
N VAL A 22 -6.80 -17.09 10.20
CA VAL A 22 -5.69 -17.25 9.26
C VAL A 22 -5.07 -18.64 9.46
N LEU A 23 -5.77 -19.70 9.09
CA LEU A 23 -5.25 -21.07 9.06
C LEU A 23 -5.72 -21.82 7.80
N GLY A 24 -5.68 -21.13 6.66
CA GLY A 24 -5.76 -21.78 5.35
C GLY A 24 -4.70 -21.13 4.45
N PRO A 25 -4.05 -21.90 3.54
CA PRO A 25 -3.26 -21.28 2.48
C PRO A 25 -4.17 -20.30 1.76
N PRO A 26 -3.71 -19.05 1.49
CA PRO A 26 -4.53 -18.09 0.79
C PRO A 26 -4.94 -18.71 -0.53
N ALA A 27 -6.24 -18.91 -0.73
CA ALA A 27 -6.76 -19.32 -2.02
C ALA A 27 -6.20 -18.31 -3.05
N PRO A 28 -5.72 -18.78 -4.23
CA PRO A 28 -5.21 -17.90 -5.25
C PRO A 28 -6.32 -16.91 -5.60
N SER A 29 -6.19 -15.71 -5.06
CA SER A 29 -7.16 -14.63 -5.27
C SER A 29 -7.20 -14.39 -6.78
N ARG A 30 -8.37 -14.55 -7.38
CA ARG A 30 -8.57 -14.16 -8.78
C ARG A 30 -8.13 -12.70 -8.91
N PRO A 31 -7.39 -12.34 -9.95
CA PRO A 31 -6.99 -10.97 -10.18
C PRO A 31 -8.24 -10.09 -10.10
N ASN A 32 -8.28 -9.23 -9.10
CA ASN A 32 -9.38 -8.27 -8.94
C ASN A 32 -8.97 -6.97 -9.61
N PRO A 33 -9.55 -6.60 -10.76
CA PRO A 33 -9.21 -5.37 -11.47
C PRO A 33 -9.35 -4.11 -10.60
N ARG A 34 -10.35 -4.09 -9.72
CA ARG A 34 -10.55 -2.96 -8.79
C ARG A 34 -9.40 -2.80 -7.81
N ALA A 35 -8.94 -3.90 -7.21
CA ALA A 35 -7.80 -3.86 -6.30
C ALA A 35 -6.52 -3.33 -6.99
N LEU A 36 -6.37 -3.60 -8.28
CA LEU A 36 -5.25 -3.10 -9.07
C LEU A 36 -5.33 -1.59 -9.29
N ILE A 37 -6.52 -1.08 -9.62
CA ILE A 37 -6.78 0.37 -9.74
C ILE A 37 -6.55 1.06 -8.39
N ASP A 38 -7.09 0.51 -7.30
CA ASP A 38 -6.94 1.09 -5.96
C ASP A 38 -5.46 1.16 -5.56
N SER A 39 -4.69 0.10 -5.83
CA SER A 39 -3.25 0.06 -5.58
C SER A 39 -2.49 1.13 -6.38
N TYR A 40 -2.85 1.32 -7.65
CA TYR A 40 -2.28 2.38 -8.50
C TYR A 40 -2.61 3.77 -7.97
N LEU A 41 -3.86 4.02 -7.59
CA LEU A 41 -4.28 5.32 -7.07
C LEU A 41 -3.57 5.67 -5.75
N ILE A 42 -3.37 4.68 -4.88
CA ILE A 42 -2.59 4.85 -3.65
C ILE A 42 -1.14 5.21 -3.99
N ALA A 43 -0.49 4.44 -4.87
CA ALA A 43 0.88 4.69 -5.30
C ALA A 43 1.05 6.08 -5.92
N ARG A 44 0.11 6.48 -6.76
CA ARG A 44 0.08 7.80 -7.38
C ARG A 44 -0.10 8.93 -6.36
N GLY A 45 -0.98 8.72 -5.38
CA GLY A 45 -1.18 9.68 -4.29
C GLY A 45 0.10 9.89 -3.47
N MET A 46 0.83 8.83 -3.15
CA MET A 46 2.11 8.90 -2.45
C MET A 46 3.17 9.64 -3.29
N ALA A 47 3.32 9.27 -4.56
CA ALA A 47 4.26 9.92 -5.48
C ALA A 47 3.97 11.42 -5.65
N PHE A 48 2.69 11.78 -5.77
CA PHE A 48 2.26 13.17 -5.86
C PHE A 48 2.55 13.94 -4.57
N GLY A 49 2.27 13.33 -3.40
CA GLY A 49 2.61 13.90 -2.10
C GLY A 49 4.10 14.16 -1.94
N TYR A 50 4.95 13.20 -2.33
CA TYR A 50 6.40 13.36 -2.32
C TYR A 50 6.84 14.49 -3.27
N GLY A 51 6.35 14.51 -4.51
CA GLY A 51 6.69 15.55 -5.49
C GLY A 51 6.32 16.97 -5.02
N ARG A 52 5.27 17.10 -4.22
CA ARG A 52 4.84 18.40 -3.64
C ARG A 52 5.50 18.77 -2.32
N SER A 53 6.20 17.86 -1.70
CA SER A 53 6.83 18.09 -0.40
C SER A 53 7.97 19.11 -0.44
N GLY A 54 8.45 19.49 -1.63
CA GLY A 54 9.62 20.36 -1.83
C GLY A 54 10.95 19.63 -1.65
N ARG A 55 10.94 18.32 -1.33
CA ARG A 55 12.14 17.50 -1.19
C ARG A 55 12.60 16.89 -2.53
N ALA A 56 11.67 16.71 -3.46
CA ALA A 56 11.95 16.13 -4.76
C ALA A 56 12.65 17.14 -5.68
N GLY A 57 13.83 16.80 -6.16
CA GLY A 57 14.53 17.55 -7.19
C GLY A 57 13.97 17.28 -8.60
N PRO A 58 14.39 18.08 -9.61
CA PRO A 58 13.90 17.92 -10.98
C PRO A 58 14.13 16.53 -11.58
N ALA A 59 15.25 15.90 -11.29
CA ALA A 59 15.55 14.55 -11.76
C ALA A 59 14.62 13.50 -11.14
N GLU A 60 14.34 13.60 -9.85
CA GLU A 60 13.45 12.72 -9.12
C GLU A 60 12.00 12.88 -9.59
N ILE A 61 11.55 14.12 -9.82
CA ILE A 61 10.24 14.38 -10.43
C ILE A 61 10.15 13.73 -11.81
N GLY A 62 11.20 13.84 -12.63
CA GLY A 62 11.25 13.18 -13.93
C GLY A 62 11.12 11.66 -13.83
N GLN A 63 11.78 11.04 -12.86
CA GLN A 63 11.65 9.60 -12.59
C GLN A 63 10.25 9.22 -12.12
N LEU A 64 9.65 9.98 -11.20
CA LEU A 64 8.29 9.74 -10.74
C LEU A 64 7.27 9.76 -11.88
N ILE A 65 7.40 10.72 -12.81
CA ILE A 65 6.54 10.79 -14.00
C ILE A 65 6.68 9.53 -14.86
N GLN A 66 7.89 9.01 -15.01
CA GLN A 66 8.12 7.78 -15.78
C GLN A 66 7.50 6.55 -15.09
N TYR A 67 7.67 6.41 -13.78
CA TYR A 67 7.04 5.33 -13.01
C TYR A 67 5.50 5.42 -13.05
N ASP A 68 4.94 6.62 -12.88
CA ASP A 68 3.48 6.84 -12.96
C ASP A 68 2.95 6.44 -14.33
N ARG A 69 3.62 6.87 -15.40
CA ARG A 69 3.23 6.53 -16.77
C ARG A 69 3.30 5.02 -17.03
N ALA A 70 4.37 4.37 -16.60
CA ALA A 70 4.54 2.92 -16.76
C ALA A 70 3.46 2.14 -15.99
N ALA A 71 3.18 2.54 -14.75
CA ALA A 71 2.15 1.91 -13.93
C ALA A 71 0.75 2.13 -14.53
N MET A 72 0.43 3.34 -14.96
CA MET A 72 -0.83 3.67 -15.60
C MET A 72 -1.09 2.83 -16.85
N LEU A 73 -0.10 2.73 -17.75
CA LEU A 73 -0.24 1.94 -18.97
C LEU A 73 -0.41 0.46 -18.67
N ALA A 74 0.39 -0.10 -17.75
CA ALA A 74 0.29 -1.51 -17.39
C ALA A 74 -1.07 -1.85 -16.73
N VAL A 75 -1.62 -0.94 -15.91
CA VAL A 75 -2.95 -1.10 -15.31
C VAL A 75 -4.03 -1.02 -16.39
N ALA A 76 -3.91 -0.08 -17.33
CA ALA A 76 -4.85 0.04 -18.46
C ALA A 76 -4.85 -1.23 -19.33
N ASP A 77 -3.67 -1.76 -19.66
CA ASP A 77 -3.55 -3.01 -20.43
C ASP A 77 -4.20 -4.19 -19.70
N ALA A 78 -3.97 -4.31 -18.38
CA ALA A 78 -4.60 -5.36 -17.58
C ALA A 78 -6.13 -5.23 -17.48
N MET A 79 -6.66 -4.02 -17.66
CA MET A 79 -8.11 -3.77 -17.67
C MET A 79 -8.72 -4.08 -19.05
N LEU A 80 -8.00 -3.79 -20.12
CA LEU A 80 -8.46 -4.01 -21.50
C LEU A 80 -8.33 -5.49 -21.90
N GLU A 81 -7.24 -6.13 -21.47
CA GLU A 81 -6.94 -7.53 -21.73
C GLU A 81 -6.72 -8.29 -20.41
N PRO A 82 -7.81 -8.67 -19.73
CA PRO A 82 -7.71 -9.36 -18.45
C PRO A 82 -6.99 -10.71 -18.59
N GLY A 83 -5.81 -10.79 -17.97
CA GLY A 83 -4.98 -12.00 -18.00
C GLY A 83 -3.94 -11.98 -16.89
N ARG A 84 -3.45 -13.18 -16.53
CA ARG A 84 -2.45 -13.31 -15.46
C ARG A 84 -1.17 -12.52 -15.78
N ALA A 85 -0.71 -12.56 -17.03
CA ALA A 85 0.51 -11.86 -17.44
C ALA A 85 0.37 -10.34 -17.28
N HIS A 86 -0.70 -9.75 -17.81
CA HIS A 86 -0.97 -8.31 -17.70
C HIS A 86 -1.18 -7.89 -16.25
N THR A 87 -1.88 -8.70 -15.45
CA THR A 87 -2.06 -8.42 -14.01
C THR A 87 -0.74 -8.41 -13.27
N LEU A 88 0.15 -9.38 -13.50
CA LEU A 88 1.47 -9.42 -12.87
C LEU A 88 2.36 -8.25 -13.31
N GLN A 89 2.31 -7.89 -14.59
CA GLN A 89 3.03 -6.72 -15.12
C GLN A 89 2.55 -5.43 -14.45
N ALA A 90 1.24 -5.23 -14.32
CA ALA A 90 0.66 -4.07 -13.66
C ALA A 90 1.04 -4.02 -12.16
N GLN A 91 0.96 -5.14 -11.45
CA GLN A 91 1.40 -5.23 -10.05
C GLN A 91 2.89 -4.89 -9.90
N SER A 92 3.73 -5.38 -10.80
CA SER A 92 5.16 -5.08 -10.80
C SER A 92 5.42 -3.59 -11.02
N ALA A 93 4.75 -2.95 -11.97
CA ALA A 93 4.90 -1.52 -12.26
C ALA A 93 4.44 -0.64 -11.10
N VAL A 94 3.29 -0.96 -10.49
CA VAL A 94 2.78 -0.25 -9.29
C VAL A 94 3.73 -0.43 -8.10
N THR A 95 4.26 -1.64 -7.89
CA THR A 95 5.23 -1.92 -6.83
C THR A 95 6.53 -1.15 -7.04
N ALA A 96 7.03 -1.04 -8.28
CA ALA A 96 8.22 -0.26 -8.60
C ALA A 96 8.02 1.23 -8.26
N MET A 97 6.87 1.79 -8.58
CA MET A 97 6.50 3.16 -8.24
C MET A 97 6.46 3.39 -6.73
N LEU A 98 5.83 2.45 -5.98
CA LEU A 98 5.75 2.51 -4.52
C LEU A 98 7.14 2.44 -3.86
N ARG A 99 7.99 1.52 -4.33
CA ARG A 99 9.37 1.40 -3.83
C ARG A 99 10.16 2.67 -4.06
N TYR A 100 10.14 3.19 -5.28
CA TYR A 100 10.87 4.41 -5.59
C TYR A 100 10.43 5.56 -4.68
N THR A 101 9.12 5.75 -4.50
CA THR A 101 8.58 6.80 -3.64
C THR A 101 8.97 6.59 -2.17
N GLY A 102 8.88 5.34 -1.67
CA GLY A 102 9.23 5.00 -0.30
C GLY A 102 10.72 5.17 0.00
N ASP A 103 11.59 4.74 -0.90
CA ASP A 103 13.04 4.87 -0.74
C ASP A 103 13.47 6.34 -0.68
N GLN A 104 12.87 7.20 -1.50
CA GLN A 104 13.13 8.64 -1.50
C GLN A 104 12.61 9.32 -0.23
N ASP A 105 11.46 8.89 0.27
CA ASP A 105 10.86 9.43 1.50
C ASP A 105 11.73 9.12 2.72
N LEU A 106 12.24 7.90 2.81
CA LEU A 106 13.15 7.46 3.88
C LEU A 106 14.52 8.14 3.80
N SER A 107 15.04 8.37 2.60
CA SER A 107 16.33 9.04 2.40
C SER A 107 16.33 10.50 2.84
N GLY A 108 15.16 11.14 2.85
CA GLY A 108 14.99 12.52 3.32
C GLY A 108 14.72 12.67 4.81
N MET A 109 14.59 11.56 5.56
CA MET A 109 14.37 11.61 7.01
C MET A 109 15.70 11.84 7.75
N PRO A 110 15.75 12.76 8.72
CA PRO A 110 16.92 12.89 9.59
C PRO A 110 17.14 11.59 10.36
N ALA A 111 18.40 11.20 10.51
CA ALA A 111 18.76 10.02 11.29
C ALA A 111 18.19 10.12 12.72
N PRO A 112 17.70 9.00 13.30
CA PRO A 112 17.00 9.00 14.59
C PRO A 112 17.84 9.56 15.75
N ASP A 113 19.15 9.56 15.65
CA ASP A 113 20.10 10.14 16.58
C ASP A 113 20.14 11.68 16.52
N ALA A 114 19.66 12.31 15.47
CA ALA A 114 19.57 13.78 15.39
C ALA A 114 18.42 14.36 16.24
N LEU A 115 17.46 13.54 16.65
CA LEU A 115 16.29 13.93 17.45
C LEU A 115 16.52 13.80 18.97
N SER A 116 17.68 13.31 19.40
CA SER A 116 18.00 13.05 20.80
C SER A 116 18.92 14.12 21.45
N ARG A 117 19.07 15.30 20.84
CA ARG A 117 19.87 16.42 21.39
C ARG A 117 19.01 17.60 21.78
#